data_6859559c9c062c7a279fcd9393e655c6
#
_entry.id   6859559c9c062c7a279fcd9393e655c6
#
_cell.length_a   1.000
_cell.length_b   1.000
_cell.length_c   1.000
_cell.angle_alpha   90.00
_cell.angle_beta   90.00
_cell.angle_gamma   90.00
#
_symmetry.space_group_name_H-M   'P 1'
#
loop_
_entity.id
_entity.type
_entity.pdbx_description
1 polymer ?
#
loop_
_entity_poly.entity_id
_entity_poly.type
_entity_poly.pdbx_seq_one_letter_code
_entity_poly.pdbx_strand_id
1 'polypeptide(L)'
;MADIYHIWANKKQGISDKDFANGMRHFLKQLQDEGKMISFRITRCKLGFRSIQDLPEWHIMMEFNNMAQLEEAFTRVVPQEGELEKKHVSFNKYVEDDIQHALYRDWPDAVNKVKLTDQQPQVKIKPIDPELEKRMKGSWTVEEIVESMKRSYPEIWKK
;
A
#
# COMPACT_ATOMS: atom_id res chain seq x y z
N MET A 1 2.94 15.87 -9.83
CA MET A 1 3.07 14.39 -9.74
C MET A 1 3.60 14.10 -8.38
N ALA A 2 2.96 13.22 -7.67
CA ALA A 2 3.36 12.87 -6.32
C ALA A 2 4.39 11.73 -6.33
N ASP A 3 5.33 11.80 -5.40
CA ASP A 3 6.15 10.68 -4.98
C ASP A 3 5.50 10.07 -3.73
N ILE A 4 5.29 8.76 -3.75
CA ILE A 4 4.61 8.05 -2.66
C ILE A 4 5.58 7.08 -2.04
N TYR A 5 5.94 7.32 -0.78
CA TYR A 5 6.79 6.42 0.00
C TYR A 5 5.94 5.44 0.80
N HIS A 6 6.15 4.18 0.54
CA HIS A 6 5.44 3.07 1.16
C HIS A 6 6.30 2.42 2.22
N ILE A 7 5.69 2.12 3.35
CA ILE A 7 6.29 1.31 4.42
C ILE A 7 5.34 0.17 4.74
N TRP A 8 5.88 -1.04 4.81
CA TRP A 8 5.19 -2.19 5.37
C TRP A 8 5.89 -2.61 6.66
N ALA A 9 5.12 -2.81 7.73
CA ALA A 9 5.65 -3.12 9.03
C ALA A 9 4.73 -4.04 9.84
N ASN A 10 5.31 -4.80 10.76
CA ASN A 10 4.59 -5.48 11.82
C ASN A 10 4.77 -4.74 13.14
N LYS A 11 3.77 -4.80 13.99
CA LYS A 11 3.88 -4.31 15.37
C LYS A 11 4.45 -5.39 16.27
N LYS A 12 5.26 -5.01 17.24
CA LYS A 12 5.77 -5.93 18.27
C LYS A 12 4.63 -6.59 19.04
N GLN A 13 4.88 -7.81 19.48
CA GLN A 13 3.94 -8.54 20.32
C GLN A 13 3.64 -7.75 21.60
N GLY A 14 2.38 -7.79 22.05
CA GLY A 14 1.93 -7.07 23.24
C GLY A 14 1.53 -5.61 23.03
N ILE A 15 1.83 -5.03 21.85
CA ILE A 15 1.38 -3.69 21.49
C ILE A 15 -0.04 -3.75 20.93
N SER A 16 -0.93 -2.88 21.43
CA SER A 16 -2.29 -2.79 20.88
C SER A 16 -2.29 -2.13 19.50
N ASP A 17 -3.23 -2.52 18.64
CA ASP A 17 -3.41 -1.90 17.31
C ASP A 17 -3.66 -0.39 17.42
N LYS A 18 -4.38 0.02 18.47
CA LYS A 18 -4.69 1.42 18.74
C LYS A 18 -3.43 2.22 19.09
N ASP A 19 -2.58 1.69 19.96
CA ASP A 19 -1.36 2.38 20.38
C ASP A 19 -0.37 2.48 19.22
N PHE A 20 -0.22 1.40 18.45
CA PHE A 20 0.59 1.38 17.24
C PHE A 20 0.12 2.44 16.21
N ALA A 21 -1.17 2.42 15.85
CA ALA A 21 -1.73 3.34 14.87
C ALA A 21 -1.71 4.80 15.36
N ASN A 22 -1.95 5.05 16.64
CA ASN A 22 -1.91 6.39 17.21
C ASN A 22 -0.48 6.94 17.28
N GLY A 23 0.50 6.15 17.69
CA GLY A 23 1.90 6.55 17.71
C GLY A 23 2.37 6.98 16.33
N MET A 24 2.08 6.15 15.32
CA MET A 24 2.39 6.46 13.93
C MET A 24 1.67 7.72 13.45
N ARG A 25 0.38 7.85 13.72
CA ARG A 25 -0.42 9.02 13.32
C ARG A 25 0.12 10.31 13.90
N HIS A 26 0.52 10.32 15.17
CA HIS A 26 1.07 11.51 15.82
C HIS A 26 2.38 11.96 15.15
N PHE A 27 3.25 11.04 14.83
CA PHE A 27 4.49 11.33 14.12
C PHE A 27 4.23 11.88 12.70
N LEU A 28 3.44 11.16 11.90
CA LEU A 28 3.16 11.56 10.52
C LEU A 28 2.35 12.86 10.44
N LYS A 29 1.42 13.07 11.36
CA LYS A 29 0.65 14.31 11.44
C LYS A 29 1.53 15.52 11.69
N GLN A 30 2.57 15.40 12.51
CA GLN A 30 3.50 16.49 12.72
C GLN A 30 4.28 16.83 11.44
N LEU A 31 4.79 15.85 10.69
CA LEU A 31 5.44 16.09 9.40
C LEU A 31 4.49 16.78 8.42
N GLN A 32 3.23 16.39 8.40
CA GLN A 32 2.21 17.03 7.57
C GLN A 32 1.96 18.47 8.01
N ASP A 33 1.82 18.74 9.31
CA ASP A 33 1.58 20.08 9.84
C ASP A 33 2.77 21.01 9.64
N GLU A 34 3.98 20.49 9.61
CA GLU A 34 5.22 21.21 9.25
C GLU A 34 5.36 21.43 7.73
N GLY A 35 4.41 20.95 6.91
CA GLY A 35 4.44 21.08 5.45
C GLY A 35 5.49 20.18 4.78
N LYS A 36 6.07 19.21 5.50
CA LYS A 36 7.09 18.29 5.00
C LYS A 36 6.50 17.11 4.21
N MET A 37 5.19 17.00 4.16
CA MET A 37 4.45 15.94 3.50
C MET A 37 3.06 16.44 3.10
N ILE A 38 2.53 15.97 1.97
CA ILE A 38 1.18 16.33 1.51
C ILE A 38 0.13 15.60 2.34
N SER A 39 0.22 14.28 2.35
CA SER A 39 -0.76 13.42 2.99
C SER A 39 -0.15 12.10 3.43
N PHE A 40 -0.89 11.38 4.29
CA PHE A 40 -0.54 10.01 4.64
C PHE A 40 -1.78 9.15 4.83
N ARG A 41 -1.62 7.83 4.65
CA ARG A 41 -2.62 6.83 5.01
C ARG A 41 -1.98 5.71 5.80
N ILE A 42 -2.69 5.24 6.81
CA ILE A 42 -2.33 4.05 7.58
C ILE A 42 -3.41 3.02 7.30
N THR A 43 -3.02 1.87 6.77
CA THR A 43 -3.91 0.76 6.44
C THR A 43 -3.42 -0.51 7.11
N ARG A 44 -4.34 -1.44 7.33
CA ARG A 44 -4.07 -2.76 7.88
C ARG A 44 -4.55 -3.82 6.91
N CYS A 45 -3.74 -4.84 6.68
CA CYS A 45 -4.12 -5.97 5.86
C CYS A 45 -5.33 -6.69 6.48
N LYS A 46 -6.37 -6.90 5.69
CA LYS A 46 -7.55 -7.63 6.12
C LYS A 46 -7.25 -9.13 6.12
N LEU A 47 -7.51 -9.79 7.24
CA LEU A 47 -7.33 -11.23 7.38
C LEU A 47 -8.04 -11.99 6.24
N GLY A 48 -7.36 -12.98 5.68
CA GLY A 48 -7.88 -13.80 4.58
C GLY A 48 -7.74 -13.19 3.17
N PHE A 49 -7.29 -11.94 3.05
CA PHE A 49 -7.08 -11.26 1.75
C PHE A 49 -5.60 -10.96 1.46
N ARG A 50 -4.72 -11.82 1.94
CA ARG A 50 -3.29 -11.71 1.71
C ARG A 50 -2.81 -12.95 0.95
N SER A 51 -2.41 -12.74 -0.30
CA SER A 51 -1.84 -13.79 -1.17
C SER A 51 -0.30 -13.76 -1.18
N ILE A 52 0.30 -12.63 -0.79
CA ILE A 52 1.74 -12.49 -0.69
C ILE A 52 2.17 -13.06 0.65
N GLN A 53 3.03 -14.07 0.62
CA GLN A 53 3.63 -14.64 1.82
C GLN A 53 4.54 -13.57 2.46
N ASP A 54 4.55 -13.52 3.79
CA ASP A 54 5.40 -12.63 4.60
C ASP A 54 5.17 -11.12 4.40
N LEU A 55 4.07 -10.72 3.72
CA LEU A 55 3.70 -9.30 3.67
C LEU A 55 3.32 -8.82 5.09
N PRO A 56 3.97 -7.76 5.62
CA PRO A 56 3.62 -7.22 6.92
C PRO A 56 2.16 -6.74 7.01
N GLU A 57 1.62 -6.74 8.22
CA GLU A 57 0.20 -6.47 8.45
C GLU A 57 -0.18 -5.01 8.21
N TRP A 58 0.72 -4.08 8.54
CA TRP A 58 0.49 -2.64 8.44
C TRP A 58 1.16 -2.06 7.21
N HIS A 59 0.43 -1.21 6.51
CA HIS A 59 0.93 -0.50 5.34
C HIS A 59 0.66 0.98 5.50
N ILE A 60 1.72 1.76 5.39
CA ILE A 60 1.73 3.20 5.50
C ILE A 60 2.12 3.78 4.15
N MET A 61 1.37 4.76 3.70
CA MET A 61 1.65 5.54 2.50
C MET A 61 1.87 6.98 2.89
N MET A 62 2.96 7.58 2.43
CA MET A 62 3.30 8.99 2.64
C MET A 62 3.47 9.65 1.27
N GLU A 63 2.72 10.71 1.02
CA GLU A 63 2.69 11.40 -0.26
C GLU A 63 3.47 12.71 -0.19
N PHE A 64 4.34 12.92 -1.18
CA PHE A 64 5.20 14.09 -1.30
C PHE A 64 5.03 14.74 -2.67
N ASN A 65 5.21 16.06 -2.76
CA ASN A 65 5.17 16.78 -4.04
C ASN A 65 6.26 16.31 -5.01
N ASN A 66 7.42 15.97 -4.48
CA ASN A 66 8.61 15.56 -5.23
C ASN A 66 9.68 14.99 -4.29
N MET A 67 10.76 14.49 -4.87
CA MET A 67 11.91 13.93 -4.15
C MET A 67 12.55 14.92 -3.16
N ALA A 68 12.58 16.21 -3.49
CA ALA A 68 13.19 17.21 -2.60
C ALA A 68 12.42 17.35 -1.29
N GLN A 69 11.09 17.33 -1.33
CA GLN A 69 10.26 17.34 -0.12
C GLN A 69 10.43 16.07 0.71
N LEU A 70 10.53 14.91 0.06
CA LEU A 70 10.81 13.64 0.74
C LEU A 70 12.18 13.68 1.43
N GLU A 71 13.22 14.15 0.75
CA GLU A 71 14.56 14.29 1.31
C GLU A 71 14.57 15.27 2.49
N GLU A 72 13.86 16.38 2.38
CA GLU A 72 13.70 17.35 3.46
C GLU A 72 12.99 16.73 4.68
N ALA A 73 11.94 15.92 4.47
CA ALA A 73 11.27 15.21 5.54
C ALA A 73 12.21 14.22 6.25
N PHE A 74 13.00 13.46 5.50
CA PHE A 74 13.98 12.53 6.08
C PHE A 74 15.11 13.25 6.80
N THR A 75 15.66 14.31 6.22
CA THR A 75 16.69 15.13 6.88
C THR A 75 16.19 15.71 8.19
N ARG A 76 14.91 15.98 8.32
CA ARG A 76 14.28 16.47 9.56
C ARG A 76 14.24 15.41 10.67
N VAL A 77 14.23 14.12 10.29
CA VAL A 77 14.17 12.98 11.22
C VAL A 77 15.55 12.45 11.59
N VAL A 78 16.54 12.53 10.69
CA VAL A 78 17.90 12.00 10.86
C VAL A 78 18.71 12.60 12.02
N PRO A 79 18.60 13.89 12.42
CA PRO A 79 19.44 14.49 13.45
C PRO A 79 19.30 13.88 14.85
N GLN A 80 18.36 12.98 15.07
CA GLN A 80 18.14 12.29 16.36
C GLN A 80 17.95 13.24 17.56
N GLU A 81 17.49 14.47 17.30
CA GLU A 81 17.30 15.52 18.32
C GLU A 81 15.93 16.20 18.16
N GLY A 82 15.36 16.65 19.28
CA GLY A 82 14.14 17.43 19.34
C GLY A 82 12.85 16.61 19.51
N GLU A 83 11.70 17.30 19.48
CA GLU A 83 10.40 16.70 19.76
C GLU A 83 9.92 15.72 18.67
N LEU A 84 10.30 15.96 17.42
CA LEU A 84 9.94 15.07 16.31
C LEU A 84 10.65 13.72 16.45
N GLU A 85 11.93 13.76 16.80
CA GLU A 85 12.71 12.52 17.03
C GLU A 85 12.16 11.73 18.22
N LYS A 86 11.80 12.40 19.31
CA LYS A 86 11.13 11.72 20.45
C LYS A 86 9.88 10.95 19.99
N LYS A 87 9.09 11.51 19.07
CA LYS A 87 7.91 10.86 18.52
C LYS A 87 8.28 9.73 17.57
N HIS A 88 9.28 9.93 16.72
CA HIS A 88 9.81 8.91 15.82
C HIS A 88 10.34 7.71 16.61
N VAL A 89 11.22 7.94 17.59
CA VAL A 89 11.73 6.89 18.46
C VAL A 89 10.62 6.22 19.27
N SER A 90 9.67 7.02 19.79
CA SER A 90 8.54 6.48 20.55
C SER A 90 7.65 5.56 19.74
N PHE A 91 7.56 5.79 18.42
CA PHE A 91 6.87 4.93 17.48
C PHE A 91 7.73 3.71 17.10
N ASN A 92 9.01 3.91 16.73
CA ASN A 92 9.90 2.83 16.29
C ASN A 92 10.03 1.71 17.32
N LYS A 93 9.94 2.02 18.61
CA LYS A 93 9.94 0.99 19.65
C LYS A 93 8.79 -0.01 19.55
N TYR A 94 7.70 0.34 18.85
CA TYR A 94 6.54 -0.52 18.64
C TYR A 94 6.62 -1.36 17.37
N VAL A 95 7.58 -1.07 16.49
CA VAL A 95 7.76 -1.75 15.20
C VAL A 95 8.74 -2.91 15.36
N GLU A 96 8.45 -4.02 14.69
CA GLU A 96 9.42 -5.10 14.51
C GLU A 96 10.55 -4.65 13.58
N ASP A 97 11.73 -5.29 13.69
CA ASP A 97 12.93 -4.84 12.97
C ASP A 97 12.87 -5.07 11.44
N ASP A 98 11.93 -5.89 10.97
CA ASP A 98 11.75 -6.19 9.54
C ASP A 98 10.78 -5.18 8.88
N ILE A 99 11.28 -3.98 8.62
CA ILE A 99 10.55 -2.94 7.89
C ILE A 99 10.89 -3.04 6.41
N GLN A 100 9.85 -3.19 5.57
CA GLN A 100 9.98 -3.12 4.13
C GLN A 100 9.53 -1.74 3.65
N HIS A 101 10.18 -1.22 2.62
CA HIS A 101 9.82 0.08 2.06
C HIS A 101 10.02 0.12 0.54
N ALA A 102 9.27 0.99 -0.12
CA ALA A 102 9.41 1.27 -1.54
C ALA A 102 8.95 2.69 -1.87
N LEU A 103 9.54 3.26 -2.91
CA LEU A 103 9.12 4.54 -3.44
C LEU A 103 8.43 4.34 -4.78
N TYR A 104 7.24 4.90 -4.92
CA TYR A 104 6.47 4.93 -6.15
C TYR A 104 6.29 6.37 -6.62
N ARG A 105 6.09 6.53 -7.90
CA ARG A 105 5.75 7.83 -8.52
C ARG A 105 4.54 7.65 -9.40
N ASP A 106 3.68 8.67 -9.45
CA ASP A 106 2.54 8.67 -10.35
C ASP A 106 2.98 8.47 -11.80
N TRP A 107 2.26 7.65 -12.52
CA TRP A 107 2.48 7.41 -13.95
C TRP A 107 1.41 8.15 -14.79
N PRO A 108 1.77 8.78 -15.92
CA PRO A 108 3.14 8.96 -16.45
C PRO A 108 3.92 10.02 -15.67
N ASP A 109 5.18 9.74 -15.38
CA ASP A 109 6.06 10.73 -14.75
C ASP A 109 6.50 11.84 -15.74
N ALA A 110 7.10 12.93 -15.20
CA ALA A 110 7.49 14.08 -16.02
C ALA A 110 8.61 13.77 -17.02
N VAL A 111 9.38 12.72 -16.75
CA VAL A 111 10.50 12.29 -17.59
C VAL A 111 9.98 11.48 -18.77
N ASN A 112 8.96 10.68 -18.52
CA ASN A 112 8.32 9.81 -19.50
C ASN A 112 6.96 10.38 -19.96
N LYS A 113 6.92 11.67 -20.32
CA LYS A 113 5.79 12.23 -21.07
C LYS A 113 5.70 11.61 -22.47
N VAL A 114 5.59 10.30 -22.52
CA VAL A 114 5.11 9.63 -23.72
C VAL A 114 3.69 10.14 -23.92
N LYS A 115 3.44 10.75 -25.05
CA LYS A 115 2.06 11.06 -25.46
C LYS A 115 1.34 9.71 -25.50
N LEU A 116 0.58 9.40 -24.47
CA LEU A 116 -0.23 8.18 -24.37
C LEU A 116 -1.22 8.01 -25.53
N THR A 117 -1.39 9.06 -26.35
CA THR A 117 -2.27 9.07 -27.50
C THR A 117 -1.80 8.22 -28.68
N ASP A 118 -0.50 7.93 -28.82
CA ASP A 118 0.00 7.39 -30.09
C ASP A 118 0.61 5.98 -30.02
N GLN A 119 0.73 5.37 -28.82
CA GLN A 119 1.40 4.07 -28.70
C GLN A 119 0.75 3.06 -27.72
N GLN A 120 -0.47 3.27 -27.31
CA GLN A 120 -1.18 2.10 -26.81
C GLN A 120 -1.39 1.20 -28.04
N PRO A 121 -0.75 0.00 -28.10
CA PRO A 121 -1.24 -0.98 -29.02
C PRO A 121 -2.72 -1.05 -28.71
N GLN A 122 -3.57 -0.76 -29.70
CA GLN A 122 -4.97 -1.06 -29.55
C GLN A 122 -5.03 -2.55 -29.26
N VAL A 123 -5.04 -2.91 -28.00
CA VAL A 123 -5.36 -4.24 -27.58
C VAL A 123 -6.77 -4.40 -28.16
N LYS A 124 -6.85 -5.07 -29.30
CA LYS A 124 -8.12 -5.54 -29.82
C LYS A 124 -8.63 -6.47 -28.74
N ILE A 125 -9.39 -5.88 -27.81
CA ILE A 125 -10.12 -6.65 -26.82
C ILE A 125 -10.97 -7.57 -27.68
N LYS A 126 -10.58 -8.85 -27.74
CA LYS A 126 -11.44 -9.85 -28.37
C LYS A 126 -12.79 -9.67 -27.73
N PRO A 127 -13.87 -9.64 -28.52
CA PRO A 127 -15.23 -9.59 -27.98
C PRO A 127 -15.29 -10.63 -26.86
N ILE A 128 -15.70 -10.21 -25.67
CA ILE A 128 -15.91 -11.14 -24.57
C ILE A 128 -16.85 -12.19 -25.08
N ASP A 129 -16.47 -13.46 -24.93
CA ASP A 129 -17.32 -14.58 -25.26
C ASP A 129 -18.73 -14.27 -24.72
N PRO A 130 -19.79 -14.30 -25.59
CA PRO A 130 -21.15 -13.98 -25.14
C PRO A 130 -21.60 -14.82 -23.95
N GLU A 131 -21.07 -16.02 -23.79
CA GLU A 131 -21.32 -16.89 -22.65
C GLU A 131 -20.62 -16.39 -21.38
N LEU A 132 -19.41 -15.86 -21.53
CA LEU A 132 -18.68 -15.23 -20.44
C LEU A 132 -19.36 -13.90 -20.03
N GLU A 133 -19.83 -13.12 -21.00
CA GLU A 133 -20.59 -11.88 -20.74
C GLU A 133 -21.91 -12.17 -20.01
N LYS A 134 -22.59 -13.25 -20.39
CA LYS A 134 -23.81 -13.72 -19.73
C LYS A 134 -23.54 -14.16 -18.29
N ARG A 135 -22.38 -14.82 -18.06
CA ARG A 135 -21.91 -15.20 -16.73
C ARG A 135 -21.53 -13.99 -15.87
N MET A 136 -20.92 -12.97 -16.45
CA MET A 136 -20.56 -11.74 -15.73
C MET A 136 -21.77 -10.86 -15.37
N LYS A 137 -22.86 -10.95 -16.12
CA LYS A 137 -24.13 -10.22 -15.89
C LYS A 137 -25.11 -11.02 -15.01
N GLY A 138 -24.93 -12.34 -14.90
CA GLY A 138 -25.73 -13.19 -14.02
C GLY A 138 -25.17 -13.19 -12.61
N SER A 139 -26.04 -13.10 -11.63
CA SER A 139 -25.64 -13.37 -10.25
C SER A 139 -25.18 -14.82 -10.15
N TRP A 140 -23.88 -15.03 -9.95
CA TRP A 140 -23.35 -16.37 -9.69
C TRP A 140 -23.97 -16.90 -8.40
N THR A 141 -24.52 -18.10 -8.47
CA THR A 141 -24.92 -18.81 -7.27
C THR A 141 -23.68 -19.22 -6.47
N VAL A 142 -23.85 -19.46 -5.18
CA VAL A 142 -22.75 -19.92 -4.32
C VAL A 142 -22.16 -21.23 -4.86
N GLU A 143 -22.98 -22.12 -5.40
CA GLU A 143 -22.60 -23.39 -6.00
C GLU A 143 -21.70 -23.17 -7.23
N GLU A 144 -22.06 -22.23 -8.12
CA GLU A 144 -21.25 -21.91 -9.32
C GLU A 144 -19.89 -21.31 -8.96
N ILE A 145 -19.84 -20.47 -7.93
CA ILE A 145 -18.59 -19.92 -7.41
C ILE A 145 -17.72 -21.05 -6.85
N VAL A 146 -18.27 -21.94 -6.04
CA VAL A 146 -17.55 -23.07 -5.44
C VAL A 146 -17.03 -24.02 -6.52
N GLU A 147 -17.83 -24.34 -7.53
CA GLU A 147 -17.39 -25.19 -8.66
C GLU A 147 -16.28 -24.54 -9.49
N SER A 148 -16.36 -23.23 -9.71
CA SER A 148 -15.31 -22.48 -10.39
C SER A 148 -14.01 -22.49 -9.59
N MET A 149 -14.09 -22.32 -8.27
CA MET A 149 -12.93 -22.38 -7.39
C MET A 149 -12.29 -23.77 -7.35
N LYS A 150 -13.09 -24.83 -7.31
CA LYS A 150 -12.58 -26.23 -7.37
C LYS A 150 -11.82 -26.51 -8.66
N ARG A 151 -12.29 -25.99 -9.80
CA ARG A 151 -11.60 -26.14 -11.09
C ARG A 151 -10.30 -25.34 -11.16
N SER A 152 -10.29 -24.15 -10.61
CA SER A 152 -9.12 -23.26 -10.64
C SER A 152 -8.04 -23.64 -9.64
N TYR A 153 -8.42 -24.24 -8.52
CA TYR A 153 -7.53 -24.57 -7.40
C TYR A 153 -7.81 -25.97 -6.84
N PRO A 154 -7.63 -27.03 -7.64
CA PRO A 154 -7.99 -28.40 -7.25
C PRO A 154 -7.21 -28.92 -6.03
N GLU A 155 -6.03 -28.37 -5.78
CA GLU A 155 -5.18 -28.75 -4.63
C GLU A 155 -5.74 -28.30 -3.29
N ILE A 156 -6.51 -27.23 -3.24
CA ILE A 156 -7.10 -26.72 -1.99
C ILE A 156 -8.26 -27.62 -1.51
N TRP A 157 -8.87 -28.37 -2.45
CA TRP A 157 -10.06 -29.20 -2.21
C TRP A 157 -9.77 -30.70 -2.12
N LYS A 158 -8.50 -31.12 -2.25
CA LYS A 158 -8.08 -32.48 -1.98
C LYS A 158 -7.89 -32.64 -0.47
N LYS A 159 -8.82 -33.34 0.18
CA LYS A 159 -8.61 -33.87 1.53
C LYS A 159 -7.84 -35.18 1.45
#